data_21b2fa2ff5d7792cf24be2d4d7982c55
#
_entry.id   21b2fa2ff5d7792cf24be2d4d7982c55
#
_cell.length_a   1.000
_cell.length_b   1.000
_cell.length_c   1.000
_cell.angle_alpha   90.00
_cell.angle_beta   90.00
_cell.angle_gamma   90.00
#
_symmetry.space_group_name_H-M   'P 1'
#
loop_
_entity.id
_entity.type
_entity.pdbx_description
1 polymer ?
#
loop_
_entity_poly.entity_id
_entity_poly.type
_entity_poly.pdbx_seq_one_letter_code
_entity_poly.pdbx_strand_id
1 'polypeptide(L)'
;MKSYSITDVGQIRSMNEDVVFASDIPVGNLPNLFVVADGMGGHKAGDFASKFALEVLLENIRGNREFNPVKIIRNAIEDANSRILKEAADHECMSGMGTTIVLATIVGHYAYVANVGDSRLYLIHNQDITQITKDHSLVEEMVRIGEISRDDARNHPDKNIITRALGAVKDVEVDFFDIRLVPGDILLLCSDGLTNMVSDDKIRDAILTGETLEDAGKS
;
A
#
# COMPACT_ATOMS: atom_id res chain seq x y z
N MET A 1 -3.28 18.72 -9.04
CA MET A 1 -2.71 17.71 -8.14
C MET A 1 -1.20 17.71 -8.32
N LYS A 2 -0.45 17.39 -7.27
CA LYS A 2 1.00 17.18 -7.32
C LYS A 2 1.29 15.94 -6.49
N SER A 3 2.28 15.14 -6.91
CA SER A 3 2.75 13.99 -6.13
C SER A 3 4.26 14.01 -5.95
N TYR A 4 4.71 13.33 -4.93
CA TYR A 4 6.10 13.00 -4.68
C TYR A 4 6.17 11.56 -4.20
N SER A 5 7.18 10.81 -4.57
CA SER A 5 7.40 9.45 -4.13
C SER A 5 8.86 9.20 -3.85
N ILE A 6 9.13 8.44 -2.80
CA ILE A 6 10.46 8.05 -2.36
C ILE A 6 10.41 6.65 -1.79
N THR A 7 11.46 5.87 -1.98
CA THR A 7 11.69 4.61 -1.27
C THR A 7 13.16 4.53 -0.89
N ASP A 8 13.44 3.95 0.27
CA ASP A 8 14.78 3.82 0.82
C ASP A 8 14.92 2.49 1.56
N VAL A 9 16.07 1.87 1.48
CA VAL A 9 16.35 0.58 2.15
C VAL A 9 16.40 0.71 3.67
N GLY A 10 16.56 1.93 4.18
CA GLY A 10 16.81 2.20 5.60
C GLY A 10 18.19 1.75 6.06
N GLN A 11 18.39 1.76 7.39
CA GLN A 11 19.71 1.52 7.99
C GLN A 11 19.94 0.07 8.45
N ILE A 12 18.90 -0.75 8.49
CA ILE A 12 18.93 -2.11 9.08
C ILE A 12 18.90 -3.19 8.00
N ARG A 13 18.08 -3.01 6.97
CA ARG A 13 17.91 -3.98 5.89
C ARG A 13 19.06 -3.89 4.89
N SER A 14 19.43 -5.03 4.28
CA SER A 14 20.42 -5.07 3.19
C SER A 14 19.81 -4.93 1.81
N MET A 15 18.48 -5.04 1.71
CA MET A 15 17.71 -5.00 0.47
C MET A 15 16.40 -4.25 0.72
N ASN A 16 16.00 -3.47 -0.25
CA ASN A 16 14.68 -2.82 -0.27
C ASN A 16 13.71 -3.73 -1.02
N GLU A 17 12.68 -4.20 -0.33
CA GLU A 17 11.62 -5.05 -0.86
C GLU A 17 10.36 -4.24 -1.18
N ASP A 18 10.36 -2.93 -0.86
CA ASP A 18 9.31 -2.00 -1.20
C ASP A 18 9.43 -1.50 -2.63
N VAL A 19 8.29 -1.32 -3.27
CA VAL A 19 8.19 -0.64 -4.56
C VAL A 19 7.11 0.43 -4.53
N VAL A 20 7.40 1.56 -5.15
CA VAL A 20 6.46 2.68 -5.28
C VAL A 20 6.24 3.04 -6.74
N PHE A 21 5.01 3.43 -7.06
CA PHE A 21 4.65 3.99 -8.34
C PHE A 21 3.75 5.20 -8.15
N ALA A 22 4.09 6.31 -8.80
CA ALA A 22 3.30 7.55 -8.76
C ALA A 22 3.17 8.12 -10.17
N SER A 23 1.95 8.36 -10.60
CA SER A 23 1.64 8.98 -11.88
C SER A 23 0.52 9.99 -11.74
N ASP A 24 0.83 11.26 -11.98
CA ASP A 24 -0.14 12.36 -12.07
C ASP A 24 -0.87 12.40 -13.42
N ILE A 25 -0.43 11.60 -14.38
CA ILE A 25 -1.02 11.48 -15.72
C ILE A 25 -1.75 10.15 -15.87
N PRO A 26 -2.68 10.02 -16.84
CA PRO A 26 -3.48 8.82 -17.00
C PRO A 26 -2.67 7.54 -17.18
N VAL A 27 -3.13 6.48 -16.51
CA VAL A 27 -2.67 5.09 -16.67
C VAL A 27 -3.86 4.26 -17.11
N GLY A 28 -3.90 3.87 -18.38
CA GLY A 28 -5.10 3.28 -18.98
C GLY A 28 -6.30 4.23 -18.86
N ASN A 29 -7.42 3.74 -18.33
CA ASN A 29 -8.64 4.52 -18.10
C ASN A 29 -8.68 5.21 -16.70
N LEU A 30 -7.64 5.05 -15.89
CA LEU A 30 -7.51 5.79 -14.63
C LEU A 30 -6.81 7.14 -14.89
N PRO A 31 -7.32 8.28 -14.38
CA PRO A 31 -6.74 9.60 -14.63
C PRO A 31 -5.38 9.83 -13.96
N ASN A 32 -5.05 9.03 -12.98
CA ASN A 32 -3.80 9.01 -12.22
C ASN A 32 -3.73 7.68 -11.46
N LEU A 33 -2.55 7.35 -10.92
CA LEU A 33 -2.39 6.13 -10.12
C LEU A 33 -1.21 6.26 -9.17
N PHE A 34 -1.42 5.87 -7.91
CA PHE A 34 -0.42 5.82 -6.84
C PHE A 34 -0.45 4.45 -6.21
N VAL A 35 0.70 3.81 -6.06
CA VAL A 35 0.82 2.44 -5.54
C VAL A 35 2.03 2.36 -4.63
N VAL A 36 1.85 1.69 -3.49
CA VAL A 36 2.93 1.17 -2.63
C VAL A 36 2.70 -0.31 -2.46
N ALA A 37 3.76 -1.09 -2.62
CA ALA A 37 3.76 -2.52 -2.37
C ALA A 37 5.00 -2.90 -1.57
N ASP A 38 4.81 -3.65 -0.48
CA ASP A 38 5.85 -4.15 0.42
C ASP A 38 5.97 -5.65 0.21
N GLY A 39 7.12 -6.05 -0.30
CA GLY A 39 7.40 -7.44 -0.66
C GLY A 39 7.81 -8.27 0.54
N MET A 40 7.28 -9.49 0.62
CA MET A 40 7.64 -10.45 1.65
C MET A 40 8.04 -11.78 1.07
N GLY A 41 8.98 -12.43 1.73
CA GLY A 41 9.49 -13.75 1.35
C GLY A 41 10.94 -13.92 1.78
N GLY A 42 11.42 -15.17 1.76
CA GLY A 42 12.81 -15.45 2.05
C GLY A 42 13.75 -14.94 0.96
N HIS A 43 14.92 -14.38 1.34
CA HIS A 43 15.99 -13.93 0.43
C HIS A 43 15.51 -12.82 -0.54
N LYS A 44 15.50 -13.12 -1.85
CA LYS A 44 15.12 -12.17 -2.92
C LYS A 44 13.66 -12.28 -3.36
N ALA A 45 12.88 -13.13 -2.72
CA ALA A 45 11.53 -13.43 -3.15
C ALA A 45 10.57 -12.25 -2.89
N GLY A 46 10.77 -11.49 -1.81
CA GLY A 46 9.99 -10.29 -1.50
C GLY A 46 10.21 -9.16 -2.52
N ASP A 47 11.47 -8.83 -2.83
CA ASP A 47 11.82 -7.83 -3.85
C ASP A 47 11.25 -8.19 -5.23
N PHE A 48 11.30 -9.47 -5.61
CA PHE A 48 10.67 -9.94 -6.83
C PHE A 48 9.14 -9.80 -6.77
N ALA A 49 8.51 -10.22 -5.67
CA ALA A 49 7.05 -10.23 -5.54
C ALA A 49 6.44 -8.83 -5.67
N SER A 50 7.00 -7.83 -4.98
CA SER A 50 6.50 -6.45 -5.04
C SER A 50 6.65 -5.84 -6.44
N LYS A 51 7.81 -6.03 -7.09
CA LYS A 51 8.07 -5.55 -8.45
C LYS A 51 7.19 -6.23 -9.48
N PHE A 52 7.08 -7.56 -9.41
CA PHE A 52 6.26 -8.34 -10.32
C PHE A 52 4.78 -8.02 -10.17
N ALA A 53 4.29 -7.86 -8.92
CA ALA A 53 2.93 -7.40 -8.66
C ALA A 53 2.64 -6.06 -9.34
N LEU A 54 3.54 -5.08 -9.18
CA LEU A 54 3.39 -3.77 -9.79
C LEU A 54 3.39 -3.84 -11.33
N GLU A 55 4.29 -4.62 -11.93
CA GLU A 55 4.35 -4.80 -13.39
C GLU A 55 3.04 -5.37 -13.94
N VAL A 56 2.55 -6.45 -13.35
CA VAL A 56 1.29 -7.10 -13.75
C VAL A 56 0.09 -6.15 -13.57
N LEU A 57 0.04 -5.44 -12.45
CA LEU A 57 -1.00 -4.46 -12.17
C LEU A 57 -1.03 -3.36 -13.22
N LEU A 58 0.12 -2.79 -13.57
CA LEU A 58 0.22 -1.74 -14.58
C LEU A 58 -0.13 -2.26 -15.99
N GLU A 59 0.29 -3.49 -16.34
CA GLU A 59 -0.08 -4.15 -17.59
C GLU A 59 -1.59 -4.30 -17.70
N ASN A 60 -2.24 -4.85 -16.67
CA ASN A 60 -3.69 -5.05 -16.62
C ASN A 60 -4.45 -3.73 -16.72
N ILE A 61 -4.08 -2.71 -15.90
CA ILE A 61 -4.74 -1.40 -15.92
C ILE A 61 -4.65 -0.75 -17.30
N ARG A 62 -3.49 -0.79 -17.96
CA ARG A 62 -3.30 -0.21 -19.30
C ARG A 62 -4.11 -0.93 -20.37
N GLY A 63 -4.28 -2.24 -20.25
CA GLY A 63 -5.06 -3.06 -21.18
C GLY A 63 -6.56 -3.10 -20.89
N ASN A 64 -7.00 -2.61 -19.73
CA ASN A 64 -8.37 -2.71 -19.27
C ASN A 64 -9.28 -1.74 -20.03
N ARG A 65 -10.48 -2.23 -20.41
CA ARG A 65 -11.49 -1.45 -21.16
C ARG A 65 -12.62 -0.93 -20.27
N GLU A 66 -12.62 -1.28 -19.00
CA GLU A 66 -13.57 -0.78 -18.02
C GLU A 66 -13.35 0.73 -17.77
N PHE A 67 -14.41 1.40 -17.31
CA PHE A 67 -14.37 2.81 -16.89
C PHE A 67 -14.61 2.99 -15.39
N ASN A 68 -15.09 1.95 -14.71
CA ASN A 68 -15.30 1.98 -13.27
C ASN A 68 -13.95 1.73 -12.57
N PRO A 69 -13.43 2.71 -11.80
CA PRO A 69 -12.10 2.58 -11.18
C PRO A 69 -11.99 1.38 -10.24
N VAL A 70 -13.04 1.07 -9.48
CA VAL A 70 -13.05 -0.08 -8.56
C VAL A 70 -12.94 -1.40 -9.33
N LYS A 71 -13.63 -1.53 -10.48
CA LYS A 71 -13.53 -2.73 -11.32
C LYS A 71 -12.14 -2.86 -11.96
N ILE A 72 -11.58 -1.75 -12.47
CA ILE A 72 -10.24 -1.74 -13.06
C ILE A 72 -9.22 -2.22 -12.03
N ILE A 73 -9.26 -1.63 -10.84
CA ILE A 73 -8.33 -1.94 -9.74
C ILE A 73 -8.50 -3.39 -9.27
N ARG A 74 -9.74 -3.84 -9.06
CA ARG A 74 -10.02 -5.23 -8.65
C ARG A 74 -9.46 -6.24 -9.63
N ASN A 75 -9.76 -6.09 -10.93
CA ASN A 75 -9.26 -6.99 -11.96
C ASN A 75 -7.73 -7.05 -11.98
N ALA A 76 -7.08 -5.90 -11.83
CA ALA A 76 -5.62 -5.80 -11.82
C ALA A 76 -4.99 -6.50 -10.60
N ILE A 77 -5.58 -6.34 -9.42
CA ILE A 77 -5.12 -6.98 -8.18
C ILE A 77 -5.34 -8.51 -8.25
N GLU A 78 -6.49 -8.96 -8.73
CA GLU A 78 -6.80 -10.40 -8.89
C GLU A 78 -5.86 -11.07 -9.90
N ASP A 79 -5.53 -10.40 -11.02
CA ASP A 79 -4.55 -10.89 -11.99
C ASP A 79 -3.15 -10.97 -11.40
N ALA A 80 -2.72 -9.91 -10.69
CA ALA A 80 -1.43 -9.89 -10.01
C ALA A 80 -1.31 -11.03 -8.98
N ASN A 81 -2.35 -11.24 -8.14
CA ASN A 81 -2.39 -12.33 -7.19
C ASN A 81 -2.25 -13.70 -7.87
N SER A 82 -3.00 -13.92 -8.94
CA SER A 82 -2.98 -15.18 -9.68
C SER A 82 -1.62 -15.48 -10.30
N ARG A 83 -0.95 -14.46 -10.86
CA ARG A 83 0.37 -14.60 -11.46
C ARG A 83 1.46 -14.81 -10.41
N ILE A 84 1.40 -14.13 -9.25
CA ILE A 84 2.35 -14.34 -8.13
C ILE A 84 2.24 -15.80 -7.64
N LEU A 85 1.01 -16.30 -7.43
CA LEU A 85 0.80 -17.70 -7.01
C LEU A 85 1.37 -18.70 -8.01
N LYS A 86 1.22 -18.42 -9.31
CA LYS A 86 1.77 -19.27 -10.36
C LYS A 86 3.30 -19.27 -10.34
N GLU A 87 3.93 -18.09 -10.28
CA GLU A 87 5.39 -17.97 -10.20
C GLU A 87 5.96 -18.67 -8.96
N ALA A 88 5.27 -18.54 -7.80
CA ALA A 88 5.65 -19.24 -6.57
C ALA A 88 5.55 -20.76 -6.68
N ALA A 89 4.57 -21.27 -7.46
CA ALA A 89 4.38 -22.71 -7.69
C ALA A 89 5.40 -23.28 -8.71
N ASP A 90 5.73 -22.48 -9.74
CA ASP A 90 6.63 -22.91 -10.82
C ASP A 90 8.12 -22.83 -10.41
N HIS A 91 8.47 -22.06 -9.34
CA HIS A 91 9.85 -21.83 -8.90
C HIS A 91 10.01 -22.07 -7.41
N GLU A 92 10.66 -23.15 -6.99
CA GLU A 92 10.85 -23.51 -5.56
C GLU A 92 11.53 -22.39 -4.74
N CYS A 93 12.47 -21.65 -5.34
CA CYS A 93 13.14 -20.53 -4.68
C CYS A 93 12.24 -19.32 -4.44
N MET A 94 11.05 -19.28 -5.02
CA MET A 94 10.02 -18.24 -4.85
C MET A 94 8.85 -18.73 -3.99
N SER A 95 8.95 -19.93 -3.42
CA SER A 95 7.90 -20.50 -2.59
C SER A 95 7.61 -19.60 -1.39
N GLY A 96 6.33 -19.28 -1.18
CA GLY A 96 5.88 -18.41 -0.08
C GLY A 96 6.15 -16.92 -0.28
N MET A 97 6.55 -16.49 -1.49
CA MET A 97 6.61 -15.06 -1.80
C MET A 97 5.23 -14.43 -1.82
N GLY A 98 5.18 -13.16 -1.46
CA GLY A 98 3.97 -12.37 -1.51
C GLY A 98 4.29 -10.89 -1.41
N THR A 99 3.26 -10.07 -1.46
CA THR A 99 3.40 -8.64 -1.27
C THR A 99 2.11 -8.02 -0.73
N THR A 100 2.24 -6.98 0.06
CA THR A 100 1.12 -6.07 0.33
C THR A 100 0.84 -5.24 -0.91
N ILE A 101 -0.29 -4.56 -0.93
CA ILE A 101 -0.57 -3.50 -1.88
C ILE A 101 -1.53 -2.48 -1.26
N VAL A 102 -1.18 -1.21 -1.32
CA VAL A 102 -2.08 -0.10 -1.13
C VAL A 102 -1.99 0.81 -2.36
N LEU A 103 -3.13 1.15 -2.92
CA LEU A 103 -3.18 2.00 -4.09
C LEU A 103 -4.34 2.98 -4.04
N ALA A 104 -4.19 4.09 -4.76
CA ALA A 104 -5.21 5.10 -4.90
C ALA A 104 -5.26 5.66 -6.32
N THR A 105 -6.47 6.00 -6.77
CA THR A 105 -6.71 6.85 -7.95
C THR A 105 -7.73 7.92 -7.59
N ILE A 106 -7.52 9.14 -8.09
CA ILE A 106 -8.38 10.29 -7.81
C ILE A 106 -9.19 10.60 -9.07
N VAL A 107 -10.52 10.50 -8.96
CA VAL A 107 -11.46 10.80 -10.03
C VAL A 107 -12.39 11.91 -9.56
N GLY A 108 -12.30 13.09 -10.17
CA GLY A 108 -13.01 14.27 -9.72
C GLY A 108 -12.63 14.69 -8.30
N HIS A 109 -13.58 14.58 -7.37
CA HIS A 109 -13.38 14.90 -5.96
C HIS A 109 -13.32 13.67 -5.05
N TYR A 110 -13.14 12.48 -5.61
CA TYR A 110 -13.08 11.25 -4.83
C TYR A 110 -11.76 10.50 -5.08
N ALA A 111 -11.14 10.05 -4.01
CA ALA A 111 -10.10 9.05 -4.06
C ALA A 111 -10.72 7.67 -3.89
N TYR A 112 -10.46 6.78 -4.82
CA TYR A 112 -10.77 5.35 -4.73
C TYR A 112 -9.51 4.62 -4.30
N VAL A 113 -9.59 3.94 -3.16
CA VAL A 113 -8.47 3.28 -2.51
C VAL A 113 -8.72 1.79 -2.46
N ALA A 114 -7.68 1.00 -2.72
CA ALA A 114 -7.71 -0.44 -2.48
C ALA A 114 -6.54 -0.85 -1.59
N ASN A 115 -6.78 -1.81 -0.70
CA ASN A 115 -5.79 -2.31 0.24
C ASN A 115 -5.83 -3.83 0.38
N VAL A 116 -4.64 -4.45 0.36
CA VAL A 116 -4.36 -5.82 0.80
C VAL A 116 -3.04 -5.80 1.56
N GLY A 117 -3.09 -6.12 2.86
CA GLY A 117 -1.92 -6.10 3.74
C GLY A 117 -1.99 -5.00 4.79
N ASP A 118 -0.85 -4.63 5.33
CA ASP A 118 -0.67 -3.64 6.39
C ASP A 118 0.02 -2.35 5.93
N SER A 119 0.29 -2.22 4.64
CA SER A 119 0.60 -0.92 4.03
C SER A 119 -0.60 0.00 4.13
N ARG A 120 -0.37 1.28 4.38
CA ARG A 120 -1.42 2.21 4.79
C ARG A 120 -1.64 3.36 3.84
N LEU A 121 -2.87 3.87 3.82
CA LEU A 121 -3.21 5.17 3.28
C LEU A 121 -3.79 6.05 4.38
N TYR A 122 -3.23 7.25 4.51
CA TYR A 122 -3.69 8.30 5.41
C TYR A 122 -4.25 9.47 4.61
N LEU A 123 -5.28 10.10 5.18
CA LEU A 123 -5.76 11.42 4.79
C LEU A 123 -5.29 12.45 5.81
N ILE A 124 -4.62 13.50 5.34
CA ILE A 124 -4.32 14.69 6.12
C ILE A 124 -5.29 15.78 5.68
N HIS A 125 -6.19 16.16 6.58
CA HIS A 125 -7.19 17.19 6.39
C HIS A 125 -7.03 18.28 7.45
N ASN A 126 -6.78 19.51 7.04
CA ASN A 126 -6.41 20.62 7.93
C ASN A 126 -5.16 20.28 8.75
N GLN A 127 -5.32 19.99 10.04
CA GLN A 127 -4.23 19.60 10.96
C GLN A 127 -4.38 18.19 11.51
N ASP A 128 -5.36 17.44 11.00
CA ASP A 128 -5.65 16.10 11.47
C ASP A 128 -5.11 15.05 10.48
N ILE A 129 -4.57 13.94 11.00
CA ILE A 129 -4.21 12.76 10.25
C ILE A 129 -5.18 11.62 10.57
N THR A 130 -5.68 10.96 9.54
CA THR A 130 -6.62 9.84 9.69
C THR A 130 -6.17 8.68 8.82
N GLN A 131 -5.93 7.51 9.42
CA GLN A 131 -5.71 6.29 8.68
C GLN A 131 -7.04 5.84 8.05
N ILE A 132 -7.05 5.70 6.73
CA ILE A 132 -8.23 5.30 5.96
C ILE A 132 -8.29 3.79 5.78
N THR A 133 -7.17 3.17 5.46
CA THR A 133 -7.06 1.72 5.33
C THR A 133 -7.09 1.06 6.71
N LYS A 134 -7.40 -0.23 6.72
CA LYS A 134 -7.31 -1.07 7.93
C LYS A 134 -6.24 -2.11 7.68
N ASP A 135 -5.34 -2.27 8.64
CA ASP A 135 -4.27 -3.25 8.51
C ASP A 135 -4.83 -4.67 8.52
N HIS A 136 -4.41 -5.48 7.58
CA HIS A 136 -4.65 -6.91 7.62
C HIS A 136 -3.51 -7.57 8.40
N SER A 137 -3.52 -7.39 9.74
CA SER A 137 -2.53 -7.92 10.66
C SER A 137 -3.18 -8.61 11.85
N LEU A 138 -2.43 -9.51 12.48
CA LEU A 138 -2.91 -10.23 13.66
C LEU A 138 -3.27 -9.25 14.79
N VAL A 139 -2.43 -8.26 15.03
CA VAL A 139 -2.65 -7.28 16.10
C VAL A 139 -3.87 -6.39 15.85
N GLU A 140 -4.16 -6.05 14.61
CA GLU A 140 -5.38 -5.28 14.28
C GLU A 140 -6.64 -6.12 14.53
N GLU A 141 -6.60 -7.43 14.26
CA GLU A 141 -7.70 -8.34 14.60
C GLU A 141 -7.90 -8.43 16.12
N MET A 142 -6.80 -8.52 16.90
CA MET A 142 -6.88 -8.55 18.38
C MET A 142 -7.45 -7.23 18.93
N VAL A 143 -7.09 -6.09 18.36
CA VAL A 143 -7.70 -4.79 18.73
C VAL A 143 -9.18 -4.77 18.38
N ARG A 144 -9.57 -5.25 17.20
CA ARG A 144 -10.95 -5.27 16.73
C ARG A 144 -11.88 -6.09 17.62
N ILE A 145 -11.40 -7.22 18.14
CA ILE A 145 -12.18 -8.07 19.06
C ILE A 145 -12.06 -7.64 20.53
N GLY A 146 -11.27 -6.58 20.81
CA GLY A 146 -11.11 -6.03 22.16
C GLY A 146 -10.16 -6.83 23.07
N GLU A 147 -9.28 -7.65 22.49
CA GLU A 147 -8.33 -8.48 23.23
C GLU A 147 -7.13 -7.68 23.71
N ILE A 148 -6.70 -6.69 22.91
CA ILE A 148 -5.65 -5.73 23.27
C ILE A 148 -6.08 -4.30 22.96
N SER A 149 -5.45 -3.32 23.62
CA SER A 149 -5.62 -1.91 23.26
C SER A 149 -4.81 -1.54 22.00
N ARG A 150 -5.18 -0.43 21.35
CA ARG A 150 -4.41 0.08 20.20
C ARG A 150 -2.97 0.47 20.58
N ASP A 151 -2.76 0.95 21.78
CA ASP A 151 -1.43 1.28 22.29
C ASP A 151 -0.57 0.03 22.51
N ASP A 152 -1.17 -1.07 23.01
CA ASP A 152 -0.48 -2.35 23.19
C ASP A 152 -0.11 -2.98 21.84
N ALA A 153 -0.98 -2.84 20.83
CA ALA A 153 -0.74 -3.37 19.49
C ALA A 153 0.57 -2.82 18.85
N ARG A 154 0.90 -1.55 19.10
CA ARG A 154 2.12 -0.92 18.58
C ARG A 154 3.41 -1.60 19.03
N ASN A 155 3.42 -2.15 20.25
CA ASN A 155 4.59 -2.77 20.86
C ASN A 155 4.47 -4.29 20.95
N HIS A 156 3.43 -4.86 20.35
CA HIS A 156 3.20 -6.31 20.41
C HIS A 156 4.29 -7.08 19.67
N PRO A 157 4.77 -8.22 20.19
CA PRO A 157 5.81 -9.02 19.52
C PRO A 157 5.39 -9.50 18.14
N ASP A 158 4.11 -9.75 17.92
CA ASP A 158 3.54 -10.27 16.67
C ASP A 158 2.98 -9.15 15.76
N LYS A 159 3.36 -7.89 15.97
CA LYS A 159 2.84 -6.74 15.18
C LYS A 159 3.12 -6.83 13.68
N ASN A 160 4.16 -7.58 13.29
CA ASN A 160 4.53 -7.75 11.88
C ASN A 160 3.88 -9.00 11.24
N ILE A 161 2.96 -9.70 11.94
CA ILE A 161 2.25 -10.83 11.36
C ILE A 161 1.06 -10.31 10.57
N ILE A 162 1.18 -10.36 9.24
CA ILE A 162 0.10 -10.02 8.33
C ILE A 162 -0.83 -11.21 8.07
N THR A 163 -2.11 -10.93 7.88
CA THR A 163 -3.15 -11.94 7.68
C THR A 163 -3.65 -12.02 6.24
N ARG A 164 -3.33 -11.01 5.42
CA ARG A 164 -3.63 -10.98 3.97
C ARG A 164 -2.48 -10.40 3.17
N ALA A 165 -2.20 -11.04 2.03
CA ALA A 165 -1.23 -10.57 1.05
C ALA A 165 -1.53 -11.13 -0.33
N LEU A 166 -1.05 -10.49 -1.38
CA LEU A 166 -1.01 -11.07 -2.71
C LEU A 166 -0.01 -12.23 -2.73
N GLY A 167 -0.38 -13.32 -3.39
CA GLY A 167 0.43 -14.54 -3.44
C GLY A 167 0.21 -15.51 -2.26
N ALA A 168 -0.60 -15.14 -1.25
CA ALA A 168 -0.86 -16.00 -0.10
C ALA A 168 -1.99 -17.01 -0.34
N VAL A 169 -3.07 -16.59 -0.98
CA VAL A 169 -4.26 -17.41 -1.23
C VAL A 169 -4.83 -17.15 -2.62
N LYS A 170 -5.57 -18.15 -3.15
CA LYS A 170 -6.12 -18.08 -4.51
C LYS A 170 -7.12 -16.93 -4.66
N ASP A 171 -8.05 -16.81 -3.74
CA ASP A 171 -9.11 -15.81 -3.77
C ASP A 171 -8.76 -14.70 -2.75
N VAL A 172 -8.07 -13.66 -3.23
CA VAL A 172 -7.66 -12.55 -2.38
C VAL A 172 -8.83 -11.60 -2.12
N GLU A 173 -9.08 -11.29 -0.85
CA GLU A 173 -10.04 -10.27 -0.46
C GLU A 173 -9.38 -8.90 -0.47
N VAL A 174 -9.92 -7.98 -1.27
CA VAL A 174 -9.46 -6.60 -1.41
C VAL A 174 -10.41 -5.65 -0.70
N ASP A 175 -9.91 -4.88 0.25
CA ASP A 175 -10.69 -3.81 0.87
C ASP A 175 -10.70 -2.57 -0.02
N PHE A 176 -11.88 -1.97 -0.21
CA PHE A 176 -12.06 -0.75 -0.98
C PHE A 176 -12.63 0.35 -0.11
N PHE A 177 -12.09 1.57 -0.30
CA PHE A 177 -12.55 2.79 0.35
C PHE A 177 -12.76 3.88 -0.69
N ASP A 178 -13.74 4.72 -0.49
CA ASP A 178 -13.93 5.96 -1.24
C ASP A 178 -13.92 7.16 -0.27
N ILE A 179 -13.12 8.17 -0.62
CA ILE A 179 -12.91 9.35 0.22
C ILE A 179 -13.24 10.58 -0.60
N ARG A 180 -14.12 11.41 -0.09
CA ARG A 180 -14.34 12.72 -0.68
C ARG A 180 -13.20 13.67 -0.28
N LEU A 181 -12.53 14.22 -1.28
CA LEU A 181 -11.44 15.16 -1.10
C LEU A 181 -11.90 16.61 -1.27
N VAL A 182 -11.26 17.49 -0.56
CA VAL A 182 -11.38 18.94 -0.74
C VAL A 182 -10.00 19.54 -1.07
N PRO A 183 -9.95 20.73 -1.69
CA PRO A 183 -8.69 21.42 -1.94
C PRO A 183 -7.88 21.62 -0.65
N GLY A 184 -6.60 21.22 -0.68
CA GLY A 184 -5.71 21.27 0.48
C GLY A 184 -5.50 19.93 1.18
N ASP A 185 -6.32 18.92 0.90
CA ASP A 185 -6.12 17.59 1.42
C ASP A 185 -4.83 16.96 0.87
N ILE A 186 -4.14 16.18 1.73
CA ILE A 186 -2.96 15.41 1.37
C ILE A 186 -3.25 13.94 1.63
N LEU A 187 -2.90 13.08 0.67
CA LEU A 187 -2.92 11.63 0.84
C LEU A 187 -1.47 11.15 0.99
N LEU A 188 -1.23 10.33 2.00
CA LEU A 188 0.02 9.61 2.19
C LEU A 188 -0.23 8.12 2.03
N LEU A 189 0.49 7.47 1.11
CA LEU A 189 0.58 6.02 1.01
C LEU A 189 1.96 5.60 1.50
N CYS A 190 2.04 4.59 2.35
CA CYS A 190 3.32 4.11 2.89
C CYS A 190 3.27 2.62 3.25
N SER A 191 4.44 1.98 3.27
CA SER A 191 4.63 0.66 3.88
C SER A 191 4.76 0.77 5.41
N ASP A 192 4.84 -0.38 6.06
CA ASP A 192 5.05 -0.49 7.51
C ASP A 192 6.44 0.02 7.95
N GLY A 193 7.40 0.07 7.02
CA GLY A 193 8.72 0.65 7.24
C GLY A 193 8.69 2.08 7.78
N LEU A 194 7.68 2.88 7.41
CA LEU A 194 7.46 4.20 7.99
C LEU A 194 6.72 4.11 9.33
N THR A 195 5.58 3.44 9.36
CA THR A 195 4.65 3.49 10.49
C THR A 195 5.09 2.67 11.71
N ASN A 196 5.98 1.71 11.51
CA ASN A 196 6.65 1.00 12.59
C ASN A 196 7.68 1.85 13.32
N MET A 197 8.24 2.87 12.65
CA MET A 197 9.32 3.70 13.18
C MET A 197 8.84 5.07 13.64
N VAL A 198 7.80 5.61 13.00
CA VAL A 198 7.32 6.98 13.24
C VAL A 198 5.85 6.95 13.64
N SER A 199 5.48 7.74 14.65
CA SER A 199 4.07 7.87 15.07
C SER A 199 3.28 8.76 14.11
N ASP A 200 1.96 8.52 14.03
CA ASP A 200 1.06 9.26 13.14
C ASP A 200 1.14 10.78 13.37
N ASP A 201 1.26 11.23 14.64
CA ASP A 201 1.46 12.64 14.96
C ASP A 201 2.75 13.21 14.37
N LYS A 202 3.85 12.47 14.44
CA LYS A 202 5.13 12.90 13.86
C LYS A 202 5.08 12.92 12.34
N ILE A 203 4.42 11.93 11.72
CA ILE A 203 4.19 11.89 10.27
C ILE A 203 3.38 13.12 9.86
N ARG A 204 2.28 13.42 10.55
CA ARG A 204 1.47 14.63 10.33
C ARG A 204 2.33 15.90 10.42
N ASP A 205 3.09 16.03 11.49
CA ASP A 205 3.89 17.23 11.75
C ASP A 205 4.95 17.43 10.67
N ALA A 206 5.62 16.36 10.23
CA ALA A 206 6.57 16.39 9.12
C ALA A 206 5.92 16.84 7.80
N ILE A 207 4.71 16.32 7.49
CA ILE A 207 3.96 16.70 6.29
C ILE A 207 3.52 18.18 6.35
N LEU A 208 3.06 18.65 7.50
CA LEU A 208 2.54 20.01 7.64
C LEU A 208 3.64 21.07 7.74
N THR A 209 4.86 20.71 8.16
CA THR A 209 5.99 21.64 8.28
C THR A 209 6.87 21.70 7.03
N GLY A 210 6.76 20.72 6.13
CA GLY A 210 7.48 20.72 4.86
C GLY A 210 7.04 21.87 3.94
N GLU A 211 7.98 22.61 3.38
CA GLU A 211 7.67 23.70 2.42
C GLU A 211 7.16 23.12 1.09
N THR A 212 7.61 21.93 0.74
CA THR A 212 7.20 21.17 -0.45
C THR A 212 6.89 19.71 -0.10
N LEU A 213 6.21 18.99 -1.00
CA LEU A 213 6.00 17.54 -0.82
C LEU A 213 7.32 16.76 -0.77
N GLU A 214 8.33 17.26 -1.48
CA GLU A 214 9.67 16.65 -1.48
C GLU A 214 10.36 16.84 -0.12
N ASP A 215 10.27 18.03 0.49
CA ASP A 215 10.83 18.30 1.81
C ASP A 215 10.13 17.45 2.88
N ALA A 216 8.80 17.38 2.81
CA ALA A 216 8.01 16.54 3.70
C ALA A 216 8.38 15.05 3.60
N GLY A 217 8.64 14.55 2.37
CA GLY A 217 9.01 13.15 2.16
C GLY A 217 10.45 12.80 2.53
N LYS A 218 11.33 13.81 2.70
CA LYS A 218 12.74 13.62 3.09
C LYS A 218 13.02 13.90 4.57
N SER A 219 12.04 14.42 5.30
CA SER A 219 12.15 14.74 6.74
C SER A 219 12.01 13.50 7.61
#